data_dfbb915feb0df25d400eb183dbcce7fe
#
_entry.id   dfbb915feb0df25d400eb183dbcce7fe
#
_cell.length_a   1.000
_cell.length_b   1.000
_cell.length_c   1.000
_cell.angle_alpha   90.00
_cell.angle_beta   90.00
_cell.angle_gamma   90.00
#
_symmetry.space_group_name_H-M   'P 1'
#
loop_
_entity.id
_entity.type
_entity.pdbx_description
1 polymer ?
#
loop_
_entity_poly.entity_id
_entity_poly.type
_entity_poly.pdbx_seq_one_letter_code
_entity_poly.pdbx_strand_id
1 'polypeptide(L)'
;PLCIGPAAAGQSYLNQAAVLYAAQLTGAQAIHPGYGFLSENAAFAERIEHAGLTFIGPSAACIRVMGDKVAAKRAMREAGVPCVPGPDTSMPDDSQSIVQIARDIGYPVIVKAAGGGGGRGMRVVQEESQLLDAIALTREEARHAFGNPELYIEKFLGQPRHVEIQVLCDAYGNAVWLGSRDCSMQRRHQKVLEEAPAPGIDAA
;
A
#
# COMPACT_ATOMS: atom_id res chain seq x y z
N PRO A 1 24.62 0.28 19.70
CA PRO A 1 24.12 -0.60 18.64
C PRO A 1 24.05 -2.04 19.16
N LEU A 2 23.01 -2.75 18.78
CA LEU A 2 22.82 -4.16 19.09
C LEU A 2 22.69 -4.95 17.79
N CYS A 3 23.42 -6.05 17.69
CA CYS A 3 23.28 -6.96 16.53
C CYS A 3 21.99 -7.78 16.70
N ILE A 4 21.12 -7.75 15.70
CA ILE A 4 19.85 -8.47 15.68
C ILE A 4 19.86 -9.71 14.78
N GLY A 5 21.03 -10.05 14.21
CA GLY A 5 21.20 -11.22 13.35
C GLY A 5 22.13 -10.98 12.16
N PRO A 6 22.27 -11.96 11.28
CA PRO A 6 23.09 -11.87 10.08
C PRO A 6 22.49 -10.91 9.03
N ALA A 7 23.21 -10.70 7.93
CA ALA A 7 22.80 -9.79 6.85
C ALA A 7 21.50 -10.18 6.15
N ALA A 8 21.09 -11.44 6.17
CA ALA A 8 19.84 -11.89 5.57
C ALA A 8 18.62 -11.27 6.29
N ALA A 9 17.79 -10.51 5.59
CA ALA A 9 16.67 -9.76 6.15
C ALA A 9 15.69 -10.63 6.97
N GLY A 10 15.37 -11.83 6.50
CA GLY A 10 14.48 -12.76 7.21
C GLY A 10 15.03 -13.26 8.56
N GLN A 11 16.33 -13.16 8.78
CA GLN A 11 17.00 -13.55 10.02
C GLN A 11 17.34 -12.35 10.92
N SER A 12 17.10 -11.13 10.47
CA SER A 12 17.40 -9.90 11.17
C SER A 12 16.25 -8.89 11.09
N TYR A 13 16.20 -8.03 10.08
CA TYR A 13 15.24 -6.91 9.97
C TYR A 13 13.78 -7.36 9.80
N LEU A 14 13.52 -8.57 9.31
CA LEU A 14 12.18 -9.16 9.23
C LEU A 14 11.90 -10.14 10.37
N ASN A 15 12.85 -10.40 11.25
CA ASN A 15 12.68 -11.25 12.43
C ASN A 15 12.07 -10.43 13.58
N GLN A 16 10.74 -10.46 13.65
CA GLN A 16 9.99 -9.72 14.68
C GLN A 16 10.44 -10.03 16.11
N ALA A 17 10.78 -11.30 16.39
CA ALA A 17 11.23 -11.73 17.73
C ALA A 17 12.58 -11.11 18.08
N ALA A 18 13.52 -11.07 17.14
CA ALA A 18 14.84 -10.48 17.35
C ALA A 18 14.74 -8.96 17.61
N VAL A 19 13.89 -8.25 16.86
CA VAL A 19 13.66 -6.81 17.05
C VAL A 19 13.02 -6.53 18.41
N LEU A 20 11.98 -7.28 18.78
CA LEU A 20 11.32 -7.14 20.07
C LEU A 20 12.26 -7.45 21.25
N TYR A 21 13.04 -8.53 21.15
CA TYR A 21 14.03 -8.89 22.16
C TYR A 21 15.10 -7.80 22.33
N ALA A 22 15.56 -7.22 21.23
CA ALA A 22 16.52 -6.11 21.25
C ALA A 22 15.96 -4.88 21.99
N ALA A 23 14.68 -4.56 21.75
CA ALA A 23 14.01 -3.45 22.43
C ALA A 23 13.92 -3.70 23.96
N GLN A 24 13.53 -4.90 24.35
CA GLN A 24 13.46 -5.30 25.77
C GLN A 24 14.82 -5.28 26.42
N LEU A 25 15.86 -5.81 25.78
CA LEU A 25 17.21 -5.88 26.31
C LEU A 25 17.83 -4.47 26.51
N THR A 26 17.47 -3.53 25.66
CA THR A 26 17.96 -2.14 25.73
C THR A 26 17.11 -1.23 26.60
N GLY A 27 16.00 -1.73 27.17
CA GLY A 27 15.06 -0.92 27.94
C GLY A 27 14.35 0.14 27.10
N ALA A 28 14.20 -0.10 25.80
CA ALA A 28 13.49 0.83 24.91
C ALA A 28 12.01 0.92 25.29
N GLN A 29 11.44 2.11 25.21
CA GLN A 29 10.02 2.36 25.51
C GLN A 29 9.17 2.35 24.23
N ALA A 30 9.81 2.56 23.06
CA ALA A 30 9.16 2.67 21.79
C ALA A 30 10.02 2.05 20.68
N ILE A 31 9.38 1.62 19.60
CA ILE A 31 10.04 1.15 18.38
C ILE A 31 9.58 1.99 17.20
N HIS A 32 10.53 2.65 16.52
CA HIS A 32 10.33 3.24 15.21
C HIS A 32 10.66 2.18 14.16
N PRO A 33 9.71 1.74 13.32
CA PRO A 33 9.93 0.63 12.38
C PRO A 33 10.80 0.98 11.17
N GLY A 34 11.17 2.25 11.03
CA GLY A 34 11.86 2.75 9.84
C GLY A 34 10.95 2.81 8.62
N TYR A 35 11.52 2.61 7.44
CA TYR A 35 10.84 2.56 6.15
C TYR A 35 11.00 1.17 5.53
N GLY A 36 9.91 0.62 4.98
CA GLY A 36 9.92 -0.76 4.49
C GLY A 36 9.98 -1.79 5.62
N PHE A 37 10.41 -3.01 5.31
CA PHE A 37 10.52 -4.14 6.26
C PHE A 37 9.24 -4.37 7.08
N LEU A 38 9.27 -4.05 8.37
CA LEU A 38 8.15 -4.26 9.29
C LEU A 38 7.26 -3.03 9.49
N SER A 39 7.52 -1.91 8.80
CA SER A 39 6.76 -0.66 8.97
C SER A 39 5.28 -0.78 8.59
N GLU A 40 4.96 -1.64 7.63
CA GLU A 40 3.61 -1.91 7.17
C GLU A 40 3.08 -3.29 7.65
N ASN A 41 3.71 -3.85 8.67
CA ASN A 41 3.33 -5.16 9.20
C ASN A 41 2.43 -5.00 10.43
N ALA A 42 1.12 -5.20 10.24
CA ALA A 42 0.12 -5.07 11.31
C ALA A 42 0.35 -6.04 12.47
N ALA A 43 0.79 -7.28 12.19
CA ALA A 43 1.07 -8.27 13.24
C ALA A 43 2.29 -7.85 14.10
N PHE A 44 3.27 -7.19 13.49
CA PHE A 44 4.40 -6.64 14.23
C PHE A 44 3.98 -5.48 15.14
N ALA A 45 3.19 -4.52 14.63
CA ALA A 45 2.66 -3.42 15.42
C ALA A 45 1.89 -3.95 16.63
N GLU A 46 1.00 -4.93 16.44
CA GLU A 46 0.22 -5.57 17.49
C GLU A 46 1.10 -6.28 18.54
N ARG A 47 2.16 -6.97 18.10
CA ARG A 47 3.12 -7.59 19.04
C ARG A 47 3.87 -6.58 19.90
N ILE A 48 4.23 -5.43 19.34
CA ILE A 48 4.90 -4.35 20.06
C ILE A 48 3.97 -3.79 21.14
N GLU A 49 2.73 -3.48 20.77
CA GLU A 49 1.70 -2.98 21.69
C GLU A 49 1.39 -3.98 22.81
N HIS A 50 1.23 -5.27 22.48
CA HIS A 50 1.03 -6.34 23.47
C HIS A 50 2.23 -6.53 24.43
N ALA A 51 3.43 -6.17 23.99
CA ALA A 51 4.62 -6.18 24.84
C ALA A 51 4.75 -4.94 25.73
N GLY A 52 3.76 -4.04 25.74
CA GLY A 52 3.75 -2.80 26.50
C GLY A 52 4.69 -1.73 25.97
N LEU A 53 5.11 -1.85 24.71
CA LEU A 53 5.96 -0.87 24.01
C LEU A 53 5.11 -0.02 23.06
N THR A 54 5.56 1.21 22.79
CA THR A 54 4.92 2.07 21.81
C THR A 54 5.42 1.75 20.41
N PHE A 55 4.51 1.38 19.49
CA PHE A 55 4.82 1.37 18.05
C PHE A 55 4.69 2.80 17.51
N ILE A 56 5.79 3.36 16.99
CA ILE A 56 5.79 4.70 16.39
C ILE A 56 5.28 4.59 14.96
N GLY A 57 3.97 4.70 14.79
CA GLY A 57 3.27 4.52 13.52
C GLY A 57 1.76 4.39 13.73
N PRO A 58 1.01 4.09 12.66
CA PRO A 58 -0.43 3.87 12.77
C PRO A 58 -0.73 2.58 13.54
N SER A 59 -1.94 2.48 14.10
CA SER A 59 -2.39 1.28 14.78
C SER A 59 -2.40 0.05 13.85
N ALA A 60 -2.29 -1.14 14.43
CA ALA A 60 -2.37 -2.38 13.65
C ALA A 60 -3.66 -2.48 12.81
N ALA A 61 -4.78 -1.96 13.31
CA ALA A 61 -6.05 -1.89 12.56
C ALA A 61 -5.95 -0.99 11.33
N CYS A 62 -5.36 0.20 11.47
CA CYS A 62 -5.12 1.12 10.36
C CYS A 62 -4.17 0.50 9.31
N ILE A 63 -3.11 -0.16 9.75
CA ILE A 63 -2.17 -0.84 8.84
C ILE A 63 -2.90 -1.92 8.04
N ARG A 64 -3.78 -2.71 8.65
CA ARG A 64 -4.56 -3.74 7.96
C ARG A 64 -5.50 -3.13 6.90
N VAL A 65 -6.24 -2.09 7.26
CA VAL A 65 -7.17 -1.42 6.34
C VAL A 65 -6.43 -0.78 5.18
N MET A 66 -5.36 -0.03 5.45
CA MET A 66 -4.62 0.69 4.40
C MET A 66 -3.70 -0.22 3.59
N GLY A 67 -3.32 -1.38 4.11
CA GLY A 67 -2.56 -2.40 3.41
C GLY A 67 -3.39 -3.20 2.39
N ASP A 68 -4.71 -3.25 2.53
CA ASP A 68 -5.64 -3.82 1.56
C ASP A 68 -6.22 -2.72 0.67
N LYS A 69 -5.92 -2.76 -0.62
CA LYS A 69 -6.29 -1.69 -1.56
C LYS A 69 -7.80 -1.53 -1.74
N VAL A 70 -8.56 -2.61 -1.62
CA VAL A 70 -10.03 -2.58 -1.72
C VAL A 70 -10.62 -1.97 -0.46
N ALA A 71 -10.18 -2.42 0.71
CA ALA A 71 -10.61 -1.89 1.99
C ALA A 71 -10.22 -0.41 2.15
N ALA A 72 -8.99 -0.03 1.77
CA ALA A 72 -8.53 1.35 1.79
C ALA A 72 -9.38 2.25 0.90
N LYS A 73 -9.67 1.81 -0.34
CA LYS A 73 -10.49 2.58 -1.28
C LYS A 73 -11.91 2.80 -0.74
N ARG A 74 -12.51 1.77 -0.14
CA ARG A 74 -13.82 1.87 0.51
C ARG A 74 -13.80 2.86 1.66
N ALA A 75 -12.84 2.74 2.57
CA ALA A 75 -12.70 3.65 3.71
C ALA A 75 -12.50 5.11 3.26
N MET A 76 -11.72 5.34 2.21
CA MET A 76 -11.52 6.69 1.66
C MET A 76 -12.80 7.25 1.04
N ARG A 77 -13.58 6.46 0.32
CA ARG A 77 -14.89 6.90 -0.22
C ARG A 77 -15.88 7.23 0.89
N GLU A 78 -15.98 6.39 1.92
CA GLU A 78 -16.82 6.65 3.10
C GLU A 78 -16.42 7.95 3.81
N ALA A 79 -15.13 8.28 3.79
CA ALA A 79 -14.61 9.55 4.30
C ALA A 79 -14.76 10.75 3.33
N GLY A 80 -15.37 10.55 2.15
CA GLY A 80 -15.56 11.61 1.15
C GLY A 80 -14.30 11.98 0.36
N VAL A 81 -13.24 11.16 0.44
CA VAL A 81 -11.99 11.38 -0.31
C VAL A 81 -12.16 10.91 -1.74
N PRO A 82 -11.87 11.74 -2.76
CA PRO A 82 -11.92 11.33 -4.16
C PRO A 82 -10.99 10.15 -4.44
N CYS A 83 -11.52 9.14 -5.13
CA CYS A 83 -10.78 7.95 -5.51
C CYS A 83 -10.76 7.76 -7.04
N VAL A 84 -9.72 7.10 -7.54
CA VAL A 84 -9.66 6.69 -8.95
C VAL A 84 -10.90 5.84 -9.26
N PRO A 85 -11.60 6.10 -10.40
CA PRO A 85 -12.77 5.32 -10.79
C PRO A 85 -12.51 3.82 -10.87
N GLY A 86 -13.44 3.03 -10.35
CA GLY A 86 -13.38 1.57 -10.29
C GLY A 86 -14.18 1.05 -9.11
N PRO A 87 -14.51 -0.23 -9.04
CA PRO A 87 -15.24 -0.83 -7.92
C PRO A 87 -14.42 -0.76 -6.62
N ASP A 88 -15.11 -0.85 -5.51
CA ASP A 88 -14.56 -1.02 -4.16
C ASP A 88 -14.73 -2.45 -3.63
N THR A 89 -14.84 -3.37 -4.55
CA THR A 89 -14.94 -4.80 -4.32
C THR A 89 -13.89 -5.54 -5.12
N SER A 90 -13.56 -6.75 -4.68
CA SER A 90 -12.75 -7.68 -5.47
C SER A 90 -13.43 -7.96 -6.81
N MET A 91 -12.60 -8.30 -7.80
CA MET A 91 -13.08 -8.63 -9.13
C MET A 91 -13.95 -9.90 -9.08
N PRO A 92 -15.14 -9.92 -9.70
CA PRO A 92 -15.96 -11.14 -9.81
C PRO A 92 -15.25 -12.21 -10.63
N ASP A 93 -15.75 -13.44 -10.55
CA ASP A 93 -15.17 -14.56 -11.32
C ASP A 93 -15.77 -14.68 -12.72
N ASP A 94 -16.98 -14.19 -12.94
CA ASP A 94 -17.64 -14.31 -14.23
C ASP A 94 -17.17 -13.22 -15.22
N SER A 95 -16.86 -13.66 -16.44
CA SER A 95 -16.32 -12.80 -17.49
C SER A 95 -17.29 -11.70 -17.94
N GLN A 96 -18.60 -11.91 -17.86
CA GLN A 96 -19.56 -10.90 -18.31
C GLN A 96 -19.59 -9.71 -17.34
N SER A 97 -19.64 -9.96 -16.05
CA SER A 97 -19.56 -8.93 -15.01
C SER A 97 -18.25 -8.15 -15.10
N ILE A 98 -17.13 -8.85 -15.32
CA ILE A 98 -15.82 -8.20 -15.49
C ILE A 98 -15.81 -7.25 -16.69
N VAL A 99 -16.29 -7.69 -17.83
CA VAL A 99 -16.37 -6.86 -19.05
C VAL A 99 -17.28 -5.66 -18.81
N GLN A 100 -18.43 -5.85 -18.16
CA GLN A 100 -19.33 -4.75 -17.86
C GLN A 100 -18.69 -3.71 -16.93
N ILE A 101 -18.02 -4.14 -15.87
CA ILE A 101 -17.27 -3.24 -14.97
C ILE A 101 -16.23 -2.42 -15.74
N ALA A 102 -15.47 -3.06 -16.63
CA ALA A 102 -14.47 -2.37 -17.44
C ALA A 102 -15.06 -1.33 -18.40
N ARG A 103 -16.23 -1.64 -18.98
CA ARG A 103 -17.01 -0.71 -19.83
C ARG A 103 -17.49 0.50 -19.03
N ASP A 104 -18.02 0.27 -17.82
CA ASP A 104 -18.53 1.32 -16.94
C ASP A 104 -17.42 2.27 -16.47
N ILE A 105 -16.21 1.74 -16.22
CA ILE A 105 -15.01 2.53 -15.92
C ILE A 105 -14.53 3.31 -17.15
N GLY A 106 -14.67 2.71 -18.34
CA GLY A 106 -14.14 3.21 -19.62
C GLY A 106 -12.64 2.94 -19.80
N TYR A 107 -12.28 2.42 -20.97
CA TYR A 107 -10.87 2.14 -21.32
C TYR A 107 -10.05 3.43 -21.51
N PRO A 108 -8.72 3.40 -21.30
CA PRO A 108 -7.95 2.28 -20.77
C PRO A 108 -8.21 2.04 -19.30
N VAL A 109 -8.13 0.76 -18.89
CA VAL A 109 -8.19 0.33 -17.50
C VAL A 109 -6.89 -0.34 -17.07
N ILE A 110 -6.67 -0.47 -15.77
CA ILE A 110 -5.54 -1.22 -15.22
C ILE A 110 -6.06 -2.32 -14.29
N VAL A 111 -5.58 -3.52 -14.51
CA VAL A 111 -5.81 -4.70 -13.64
C VAL A 111 -4.64 -4.82 -12.70
N LYS A 112 -4.89 -4.98 -11.40
CA LYS A 112 -3.87 -5.04 -10.35
C LYS A 112 -4.14 -6.18 -9.36
N ALA A 113 -3.07 -6.80 -8.86
CA ALA A 113 -3.15 -7.72 -7.74
C ALA A 113 -3.53 -6.97 -6.45
N ALA A 114 -4.49 -7.50 -5.68
CA ALA A 114 -4.95 -6.89 -4.42
C ALA A 114 -3.81 -6.81 -3.39
N GLY A 115 -3.01 -7.86 -3.27
CA GLY A 115 -1.83 -7.93 -2.40
C GLY A 115 -0.53 -7.41 -3.04
N GLY A 116 -0.59 -6.88 -4.27
CA GLY A 116 0.60 -6.47 -5.03
C GLY A 116 1.16 -5.10 -4.62
N GLY A 117 2.45 -4.93 -4.86
CA GLY A 117 3.16 -3.66 -4.64
C GLY A 117 4.39 -3.54 -5.55
N GLY A 118 5.00 -2.35 -5.58
CA GLY A 118 6.23 -2.10 -6.33
C GLY A 118 6.13 -2.29 -7.85
N GLY A 119 4.94 -2.10 -8.43
CA GLY A 119 4.73 -2.22 -9.88
C GLY A 119 4.60 -3.65 -10.42
N ARG A 120 4.57 -4.67 -9.55
CA ARG A 120 4.39 -6.08 -9.93
C ARG A 120 2.91 -6.47 -9.84
N GLY A 121 2.50 -7.43 -10.66
CA GLY A 121 1.10 -7.86 -10.71
C GLY A 121 0.16 -6.77 -11.23
N MET A 122 0.56 -6.03 -12.27
CA MET A 122 -0.25 -4.97 -12.89
C MET A 122 -0.18 -5.06 -14.41
N ARG A 123 -1.33 -4.86 -15.08
CA ARG A 123 -1.42 -4.80 -16.54
C ARG A 123 -2.40 -3.72 -16.99
N VAL A 124 -1.94 -2.86 -17.89
CA VAL A 124 -2.79 -1.87 -18.57
C VAL A 124 -3.50 -2.54 -19.73
N VAL A 125 -4.80 -2.33 -19.82
CA VAL A 125 -5.67 -2.85 -20.88
C VAL A 125 -6.22 -1.66 -21.65
N GLN A 126 -5.83 -1.55 -22.91
CA GLN A 126 -6.21 -0.44 -23.77
C GLN A 126 -7.62 -0.62 -24.36
N GLU A 127 -8.02 -1.85 -24.62
CA GLU A 127 -9.27 -2.21 -25.25
C GLU A 127 -9.84 -3.53 -24.72
N GLU A 128 -11.13 -3.73 -24.92
CA GLU A 128 -11.88 -4.86 -24.38
C GLU A 128 -11.36 -6.23 -24.82
N SER A 129 -10.89 -6.33 -26.04
CA SER A 129 -10.33 -7.58 -26.60
C SER A 129 -9.18 -8.16 -25.81
N GLN A 130 -8.43 -7.31 -25.06
CA GLN A 130 -7.27 -7.70 -24.29
C GLN A 130 -7.61 -8.04 -22.83
N LEU A 131 -8.84 -7.74 -22.36
CA LEU A 131 -9.16 -7.72 -20.94
C LEU A 131 -9.03 -9.09 -20.26
N LEU A 132 -9.65 -10.11 -20.82
CA LEU A 132 -9.70 -11.44 -20.19
C LEU A 132 -8.32 -12.11 -20.15
N ASP A 133 -7.53 -11.95 -21.18
CA ASP A 133 -6.15 -12.44 -21.24
C ASP A 133 -5.26 -11.72 -20.22
N ALA A 134 -5.40 -10.41 -20.12
CA ALA A 134 -4.68 -9.61 -19.12
C ALA A 134 -5.03 -10.05 -17.69
N ILE A 135 -6.30 -10.34 -17.41
CA ILE A 135 -6.76 -10.83 -16.11
C ILE A 135 -6.15 -12.21 -15.80
N ALA A 136 -6.22 -13.16 -16.76
CA ALA A 136 -5.67 -14.50 -16.56
C ALA A 136 -4.17 -14.46 -16.23
N LEU A 137 -3.40 -13.69 -17.00
CA LEU A 137 -1.96 -13.53 -16.79
C LEU A 137 -1.64 -12.84 -15.46
N THR A 138 -2.39 -11.78 -15.10
CA THR A 138 -2.15 -11.05 -13.85
C THR A 138 -2.52 -11.90 -12.63
N ARG A 139 -3.59 -12.71 -12.72
CA ARG A 139 -4.00 -13.62 -11.65
C ARG A 139 -2.95 -14.68 -11.37
N GLU A 140 -2.36 -15.24 -12.41
CA GLU A 140 -1.29 -16.23 -12.29
C GLU A 140 -0.02 -15.61 -11.68
N GLU A 141 0.37 -14.43 -12.15
CA GLU A 141 1.50 -13.68 -11.58
C GLU A 141 1.26 -13.34 -10.11
N ALA A 142 0.05 -12.91 -9.74
CA ALA A 142 -0.33 -12.57 -8.38
C ALA A 142 -0.26 -13.78 -7.44
N ARG A 143 -0.74 -14.95 -7.91
CA ARG A 143 -0.66 -16.20 -7.17
C ARG A 143 0.78 -16.59 -6.86
N HIS A 144 1.66 -16.51 -7.85
CA HIS A 144 3.06 -16.89 -7.69
C HIS A 144 3.87 -15.87 -6.85
N ALA A 145 3.64 -14.58 -7.07
CA ALA A 145 4.44 -13.54 -6.44
C ALA A 145 4.00 -13.18 -5.01
N PHE A 146 2.70 -13.30 -4.73
CA PHE A 146 2.10 -12.80 -3.48
C PHE A 146 1.30 -13.86 -2.71
N GLY A 147 1.11 -15.06 -3.29
CA GLY A 147 0.29 -16.12 -2.69
C GLY A 147 -1.22 -15.79 -2.67
N ASN A 148 -1.64 -14.66 -3.24
CA ASN A 148 -3.01 -14.20 -3.31
C ASN A 148 -3.39 -13.90 -4.77
N PRO A 149 -4.34 -14.66 -5.39
CA PRO A 149 -4.77 -14.46 -6.77
C PRO A 149 -5.83 -13.36 -6.94
N GLU A 150 -6.25 -12.70 -5.86
CA GLU A 150 -7.25 -11.65 -5.93
C GLU A 150 -6.77 -10.46 -6.74
N LEU A 151 -7.66 -9.98 -7.61
CA LEU A 151 -7.43 -8.84 -8.48
C LEU A 151 -8.49 -7.77 -8.26
N TYR A 152 -8.14 -6.55 -8.62
CA TYR A 152 -9.08 -5.46 -8.80
C TYR A 152 -8.78 -4.69 -10.09
N ILE A 153 -9.75 -3.91 -10.54
CA ILE A 153 -9.68 -3.12 -11.76
C ILE A 153 -10.01 -1.67 -11.47
N GLU A 154 -9.32 -0.75 -12.12
CA GLU A 154 -9.60 0.68 -12.01
C GLU A 154 -9.24 1.42 -13.30
N LYS A 155 -9.66 2.68 -13.40
CA LYS A 155 -9.26 3.56 -14.50
C LYS A 155 -7.75 3.69 -14.56
N PHE A 156 -7.18 3.53 -15.74
CA PHE A 156 -5.77 3.85 -15.97
C PHE A 156 -5.60 5.35 -16.22
N LEU A 157 -4.73 5.96 -15.45
CA LEU A 157 -4.33 7.36 -15.61
C LEU A 157 -3.01 7.40 -16.37
N GLY A 158 -3.03 7.87 -17.61
CA GLY A 158 -1.86 7.79 -18.52
C GLY A 158 -0.67 8.65 -18.10
N GLN A 159 -0.93 9.81 -17.49
CA GLN A 159 0.11 10.75 -17.05
C GLN A 159 -0.22 11.33 -15.68
N PRO A 160 -0.28 10.47 -14.63
CA PRO A 160 -0.58 10.93 -13.29
C PRO A 160 0.64 11.62 -12.68
N ARG A 161 0.38 12.59 -11.80
CA ARG A 161 1.35 13.01 -10.80
C ARG A 161 1.16 12.16 -9.53
N HIS A 162 2.25 11.77 -8.91
CA HIS A 162 2.23 11.12 -7.62
C HIS A 162 2.49 12.17 -6.54
N VAL A 163 1.43 12.67 -5.97
CA VAL A 163 1.51 13.64 -4.86
C VAL A 163 1.05 12.96 -3.59
N GLU A 164 1.81 13.13 -2.53
CA GLU A 164 1.48 12.58 -1.22
C GLU A 164 1.44 13.67 -0.16
N ILE A 165 0.62 13.45 0.85
CA ILE A 165 0.49 14.33 2.02
C ILE A 165 1.08 13.63 3.22
N GLN A 166 1.99 14.31 3.92
CA GLN A 166 2.50 13.82 5.18
C GLN A 166 1.54 14.14 6.31
N VAL A 167 1.12 13.11 7.02
CA VAL A 167 0.22 13.23 8.17
C VAL A 167 0.94 12.75 9.42
N LEU A 168 0.72 13.44 10.54
CA LEU A 168 1.18 13.04 11.87
C LEU A 168 0.00 13.06 12.81
N CYS A 169 -0.19 11.98 13.58
CA CYS A 169 -1.26 11.84 14.56
C CYS A 169 -0.68 11.51 15.93
N ASP A 170 -1.35 11.96 16.99
CA ASP A 170 -1.04 11.59 18.35
C ASP A 170 -2.01 10.53 18.92
N ALA A 171 -1.76 10.09 20.16
CA ALA A 171 -2.62 9.13 20.85
C ALA A 171 -3.93 9.75 21.38
N TYR A 172 -4.13 11.06 21.24
CA TYR A 172 -5.30 11.80 21.76
C TYR A 172 -6.32 12.13 20.67
N GLY A 173 -6.08 11.67 19.44
CA GLY A 173 -6.97 11.91 18.30
C GLY A 173 -6.70 13.21 17.55
N ASN A 174 -5.61 13.89 17.82
CA ASN A 174 -5.19 15.04 17.03
C ASN A 174 -4.46 14.56 15.77
N ALA A 175 -4.68 15.25 14.66
CA ALA A 175 -3.99 15.01 13.39
C ALA A 175 -3.54 16.35 12.80
N VAL A 176 -2.32 16.38 12.28
CA VAL A 176 -1.80 17.51 11.53
C VAL A 176 -1.25 17.03 10.20
N TRP A 177 -1.38 17.84 9.18
CA TRP A 177 -0.71 17.63 7.91
C TRP A 177 0.53 18.52 7.82
N LEU A 178 1.62 17.97 7.31
CA LEU A 178 2.93 18.63 7.28
C LEU A 178 3.33 19.10 5.86
N GLY A 179 2.37 19.17 4.95
CA GLY A 179 2.56 19.58 3.58
C GLY A 179 2.57 18.43 2.58
N SER A 180 2.72 18.79 1.32
CA SER A 180 2.70 17.88 0.19
C SER A 180 4.10 17.58 -0.32
N ARG A 181 4.29 16.39 -0.89
CA ARG A 181 5.47 16.00 -1.66
C ARG A 181 5.05 15.51 -3.05
N ASP A 182 5.79 15.91 -4.07
CA ASP A 182 5.70 15.32 -5.40
C ASP A 182 6.74 14.20 -5.52
N CYS A 183 6.26 13.00 -5.73
CA CYS A 183 7.07 11.78 -5.87
C CYS A 183 6.93 11.18 -7.28
N SER A 184 6.61 12.00 -8.28
CA SER A 184 6.37 11.54 -9.66
C SER A 184 7.64 11.04 -10.35
N MET A 185 8.81 11.48 -9.89
CA MET A 185 10.08 11.06 -10.46
C MET A 185 10.46 9.67 -9.94
N GLN A 186 10.07 8.66 -10.70
CA GLN A 186 10.19 7.25 -10.34
C GLN A 186 10.97 6.46 -11.38
N ARG A 187 11.68 5.42 -10.94
CA ARG A 187 12.28 4.41 -11.80
C ARG A 187 11.68 3.05 -11.48
N ARG A 188 10.99 2.43 -12.45
CA ARG A 188 10.31 1.14 -12.26
C ARG A 188 9.38 1.14 -11.03
N HIS A 189 8.59 2.21 -10.88
CA HIS A 189 7.66 2.43 -9.75
C HIS A 189 8.33 2.61 -8.38
N GLN A 190 9.62 2.89 -8.35
CA GLN A 190 10.35 3.26 -7.14
C GLN A 190 10.63 4.75 -7.16
N LYS A 191 10.27 5.46 -6.10
CA LYS A 191 10.55 6.89 -5.91
C LYS A 191 12.06 7.11 -5.90
N VAL A 192 12.54 8.06 -6.70
CA VAL A 192 13.97 8.39 -6.84
C VAL A 192 14.25 9.79 -6.31
N LEU A 193 13.33 10.72 -6.56
CA LEU A 193 13.43 12.11 -6.12
C LEU A 193 12.05 12.56 -5.64
N GLU A 194 12.05 13.32 -4.56
CA GLU A 194 10.87 13.92 -3.97
C GLU A 194 11.08 15.42 -3.80
N GLU A 195 10.06 16.21 -4.18
CA GLU A 195 10.06 17.66 -4.00
C GLU A 195 9.00 18.08 -2.99
N ALA A 196 9.40 18.90 -2.02
CA ALA A 196 8.49 19.43 -1.01
C ALA A 196 8.64 20.97 -0.91
N PRO A 197 7.54 21.73 -0.95
CA PRO A 197 6.16 21.31 -1.28
C PRO A 197 6.01 20.88 -2.73
N ALA A 198 4.95 20.12 -3.04
CA ALA A 198 4.68 19.68 -4.41
C ALA A 198 4.43 20.89 -5.33
N PRO A 199 5.21 21.05 -6.43
CA PRO A 199 5.09 22.23 -7.29
C PRO A 199 3.71 22.37 -7.93
N GLY A 200 3.15 23.59 -7.94
CA GLY A 200 1.85 23.89 -8.57
C GLY A 200 0.65 23.23 -7.88
N ILE A 201 0.79 22.86 -6.62
CA ILE A 201 -0.32 22.50 -5.72
C ILE A 201 -0.39 23.56 -4.65
N ASP A 202 -1.42 24.38 -4.72
CA ASP A 202 -1.65 25.42 -3.72
C ASP A 202 -2.11 24.79 -2.40
N ALA A 203 -1.66 25.38 -1.30
CA ALA A 203 -2.23 25.08 -0.01
C ALA A 203 -3.67 25.67 0.03
N ALA A 204 -4.68 24.79 -0.03
CA ALA A 204 -6.07 25.18 0.12
C ALA A 204 -6.42 25.42 1.58
#